data_9d14d16bfbf7a5e2d705381ea84cc9a2
#
_entry.id   9d14d16bfbf7a5e2d705381ea84cc9a2
#
_cell.length_a   1.000
_cell.length_b   1.000
_cell.length_c   1.000
_cell.angle_alpha   90.00
_cell.angle_beta   90.00
_cell.angle_gamma   90.00
#
_symmetry.space_group_name_H-M   'P 1'
#
loop_
_entity.id
_entity.type
_entity.pdbx_description
1 polymer ?
#
loop_
_entity_poly.entity_id
_entity_poly.type
_entity_poly.pdbx_seq_one_letter_code
_entity_poly.pdbx_strand_id
1 'polypeptide(L)'
;KEGIISYDTISDSMDEMSYLLNDVSLKSDYKGSKINIKMRGRKVYEYALRKVPALVKRVIDNSGVEISDIKKILLHQANAKMDHAMIERLFKLYGITDFDHNVAPMTVQKLGNSSVATVPTMYDLIMKKELGNHEFHNGDHIVFGSVGAGMNINAIVYKIPQ
;
A
#
# COMPACT_ATOMS: atom_id res chain seq x y z
N LYS A 1 21.24 9.54 7.99
CA LYS A 1 19.93 10.08 8.40
C LYS A 1 19.02 8.91 8.69
N GLU A 2 18.35 8.93 9.82
CA GLU A 2 17.43 7.88 10.28
C GLU A 2 15.98 8.39 10.22
N GLY A 3 15.00 7.49 10.29
CA GLY A 3 13.60 7.82 10.21
C GLY A 3 13.13 7.98 8.75
N ILE A 4 12.25 8.94 8.48
CA ILE A 4 11.74 9.22 7.13
C ILE A 4 12.85 9.82 6.27
N ILE A 5 13.22 9.11 5.19
CA ILE A 5 14.26 9.54 4.24
C ILE A 5 13.64 10.25 3.05
N SER A 6 12.56 9.69 2.52
CA SER A 6 11.82 10.20 1.37
C SER A 6 10.34 9.91 1.54
N TYR A 7 9.49 10.78 1.04
CA TYR A 7 8.04 10.57 1.03
C TYR A 7 7.42 11.33 -0.14
N ASP A 8 6.24 10.88 -0.53
CA ASP A 8 5.41 11.59 -1.51
C ASP A 8 3.95 11.17 -1.40
N THR A 9 3.06 12.05 -1.86
CA THR A 9 1.60 11.88 -1.83
C THR A 9 1.00 12.26 -3.17
N ILE A 10 0.07 11.46 -3.65
CA ILE A 10 -0.79 11.80 -4.80
C ILE A 10 -2.23 11.89 -4.31
N SER A 11 -2.92 12.96 -4.65
CA SER A 11 -4.36 13.13 -4.47
C SER A 11 -5.02 13.35 -5.83
N ASP A 12 -5.69 12.33 -6.34
CA ASP A 12 -6.45 12.38 -7.60
C ASP A 12 -7.94 12.55 -7.25
N SER A 13 -8.39 13.80 -7.09
CA SER A 13 -9.73 14.16 -6.60
C SER A 13 -10.68 14.72 -7.67
N MET A 14 -10.38 14.46 -8.93
CA MET A 14 -11.27 14.81 -10.04
C MET A 14 -12.26 13.66 -10.32
N ASP A 15 -12.03 12.91 -11.37
CA ASP A 15 -12.91 11.77 -11.75
C ASP A 15 -12.81 10.60 -10.75
N GLU A 16 -11.64 10.42 -10.15
CA GLU A 16 -11.33 9.33 -9.24
C GLU A 16 -12.01 9.45 -7.88
N MET A 17 -12.42 10.64 -7.46
CA MET A 17 -13.10 10.86 -6.17
C MET A 17 -14.32 9.96 -5.98
N SER A 18 -15.00 9.59 -7.07
CA SER A 18 -16.19 8.74 -7.06
C SER A 18 -15.91 7.23 -7.03
N TYR A 19 -14.64 6.80 -7.03
CA TYR A 19 -14.31 5.37 -7.06
C TYR A 19 -14.58 4.67 -5.72
N LEU A 20 -14.42 5.41 -4.62
CA LEU A 20 -14.72 4.95 -3.27
C LEU A 20 -15.33 6.11 -2.48
N LEU A 21 -16.61 5.99 -2.14
CA LEU A 21 -17.36 7.05 -1.48
C LEU A 21 -18.44 6.48 -0.54
N ASN A 22 -19.02 7.34 0.25
CA ASN A 22 -20.20 7.04 1.06
C ASN A 22 -21.44 7.66 0.41
N ASP A 23 -22.51 6.87 0.25
CA ASP A 23 -23.75 7.31 -0.35
C ASP A 23 -24.94 6.45 0.08
N VAL A 24 -26.16 6.89 -0.20
CA VAL A 24 -27.38 6.13 0.03
C VAL A 24 -27.44 4.89 -0.90
N SER A 25 -28.37 3.98 -0.65
CA SER A 25 -28.58 2.82 -1.51
C SER A 25 -28.85 3.22 -2.96
N LEU A 26 -28.26 2.48 -3.92
CA LEU A 26 -28.49 2.66 -5.35
C LEU A 26 -29.77 1.94 -5.84
N LYS A 27 -30.54 1.28 -4.97
CA LYS A 27 -31.80 0.68 -5.32
C LYS A 27 -32.80 1.77 -5.62
N SER A 28 -33.50 1.67 -6.76
CA SER A 28 -34.45 2.68 -7.23
C SER A 28 -35.66 2.90 -6.30
N ASP A 29 -36.01 1.87 -5.52
CA ASP A 29 -37.12 1.88 -4.55
C ASP A 29 -36.69 2.24 -3.12
N TYR A 30 -35.40 2.51 -2.89
CA TYR A 30 -34.90 2.84 -1.56
C TYR A 30 -35.27 4.27 -1.16
N LYS A 31 -36.05 4.39 -0.10
CA LYS A 31 -36.50 5.69 0.48
C LYS A 31 -35.82 6.03 1.81
N GLY A 32 -34.85 5.23 2.24
CA GLY A 32 -34.14 5.45 3.49
C GLY A 32 -32.97 6.42 3.35
N SER A 33 -32.42 6.86 4.49
CA SER A 33 -31.25 7.75 4.58
C SER A 33 -29.96 7.07 5.00
N LYS A 34 -29.95 5.73 5.12
CA LYS A 34 -28.77 4.98 5.54
C LYS A 34 -27.64 5.13 4.53
N ILE A 35 -26.51 5.64 4.99
CA ILE A 35 -25.29 5.79 4.21
C ILE A 35 -24.51 4.47 4.23
N ASN A 36 -24.00 4.08 3.09
CA ASN A 36 -23.22 2.86 2.89
C ASN A 36 -21.96 3.18 2.07
N ILE A 37 -20.90 2.40 2.29
CA ILE A 37 -19.70 2.46 1.45
C ILE A 37 -20.07 1.97 0.04
N LYS A 38 -19.69 2.76 -0.97
CA LYS A 38 -19.82 2.44 -2.39
C LYS A 38 -18.43 2.35 -2.98
N MET A 39 -18.18 1.31 -3.77
CA MET A 39 -16.89 1.10 -4.41
C MET A 39 -17.07 0.66 -5.86
N ARG A 40 -16.43 1.37 -6.77
CA ARG A 40 -16.25 0.93 -8.15
C ARG A 40 -15.02 0.01 -8.24
N GLY A 41 -15.17 -1.23 -7.76
CA GLY A 41 -14.06 -2.14 -7.48
C GLY A 41 -13.05 -2.29 -8.62
N ARG A 42 -13.51 -2.41 -9.89
CA ARG A 42 -12.64 -2.47 -11.06
C ARG A 42 -11.80 -1.19 -11.22
N LYS A 43 -12.41 -0.01 -11.05
CA LYS A 43 -11.72 1.28 -11.15
C LYS A 43 -10.68 1.48 -10.05
N VAL A 44 -11.02 1.10 -8.81
CA VAL A 44 -10.08 1.12 -7.68
C VAL A 44 -8.91 0.17 -7.95
N TYR A 45 -9.16 -1.04 -8.46
CA TYR A 45 -8.13 -2.01 -8.81
C TYR A 45 -7.19 -1.48 -9.89
N GLU A 46 -7.72 -1.00 -11.02
CA GLU A 46 -6.94 -0.44 -12.13
C GLU A 46 -6.11 0.78 -11.67
N TYR A 47 -6.69 1.62 -10.83
CA TYR A 47 -6.03 2.78 -10.24
C TYR A 47 -4.86 2.37 -9.35
N ALA A 48 -5.08 1.47 -8.40
CA ALA A 48 -4.05 0.99 -7.48
C ALA A 48 -2.87 0.37 -8.23
N LEU A 49 -3.13 -0.52 -9.20
CA LEU A 49 -2.08 -1.15 -10.00
C LEU A 49 -1.25 -0.17 -10.84
N ARG A 50 -1.83 0.93 -11.25
CA ARG A 50 -1.15 1.94 -12.06
C ARG A 50 -0.35 2.92 -11.20
N LYS A 51 -0.98 3.43 -10.15
CA LYS A 51 -0.48 4.58 -9.41
C LYS A 51 0.40 4.21 -8.23
N VAL A 52 0.07 3.15 -7.48
CA VAL A 52 0.84 2.77 -6.28
C VAL A 52 2.27 2.37 -6.63
N PRO A 53 2.53 1.45 -7.59
CA PRO A 53 3.90 1.08 -7.94
C PRO A 53 4.71 2.27 -8.47
N ALA A 54 4.08 3.15 -9.26
CA ALA A 54 4.75 4.34 -9.80
C ALA A 54 5.16 5.33 -8.70
N LEU A 55 4.28 5.55 -7.69
CA LEU A 55 4.60 6.41 -6.55
C LEU A 55 5.69 5.80 -5.69
N VAL A 56 5.58 4.51 -5.36
CA VAL A 56 6.57 3.79 -4.56
C VAL A 56 7.95 3.86 -5.26
N LYS A 57 8.00 3.59 -6.57
CA LYS A 57 9.25 3.73 -7.33
C LYS A 57 9.83 5.14 -7.20
N ARG A 58 9.02 6.18 -7.43
CA ARG A 58 9.46 7.58 -7.34
C ARG A 58 10.05 7.91 -5.97
N VAL A 59 9.43 7.42 -4.89
CA VAL A 59 9.90 7.68 -3.53
C VAL A 59 11.20 6.94 -3.22
N ILE A 60 11.36 5.71 -3.74
CA ILE A 60 12.62 4.95 -3.63
C ILE A 60 13.72 5.67 -4.42
N ASP A 61 13.48 6.01 -5.67
CA ASP A 61 14.45 6.73 -6.51
C ASP A 61 14.90 8.05 -5.84
N ASN A 62 13.95 8.83 -5.30
CA ASN A 62 14.24 10.10 -4.60
C ASN A 62 15.01 9.90 -3.28
N SER A 63 14.93 8.73 -2.68
CA SER A 63 15.67 8.42 -1.44
C SER A 63 17.17 8.17 -1.68
N GLY A 64 17.54 7.83 -2.92
CA GLY A 64 18.88 7.37 -3.27
C GLY A 64 19.20 5.95 -2.80
N VAL A 65 18.21 5.20 -2.33
CA VAL A 65 18.33 3.79 -1.92
C VAL A 65 18.02 2.90 -3.13
N GLU A 66 18.86 1.90 -3.39
CA GLU A 66 18.58 0.93 -4.44
C GLU A 66 17.42 0.02 -4.04
N ILE A 67 16.63 -0.42 -5.02
CA ILE A 67 15.48 -1.33 -4.76
C ILE A 67 15.94 -2.64 -4.11
N SER A 68 17.16 -3.12 -4.41
CA SER A 68 17.78 -4.31 -3.80
C SER A 68 18.07 -4.15 -2.31
N ASP A 69 18.21 -2.92 -1.83
CA ASP A 69 18.50 -2.59 -0.43
C ASP A 69 17.24 -2.35 0.39
N ILE A 70 16.07 -2.43 -0.24
CA ILE A 70 14.78 -2.36 0.45
C ILE A 70 14.48 -3.70 1.11
N LYS A 71 14.54 -3.74 2.43
CA LYS A 71 14.31 -4.95 3.23
C LYS A 71 12.86 -5.42 3.19
N LYS A 72 11.90 -4.50 3.29
CA LYS A 72 10.46 -4.80 3.27
C LYS A 72 9.66 -3.66 2.63
N ILE A 73 8.57 -4.06 1.97
CA ILE A 73 7.58 -3.15 1.38
C ILE A 73 6.22 -3.47 2.01
N LEU A 74 5.77 -2.62 2.91
CA LEU A 74 4.51 -2.74 3.64
C LEU A 74 3.43 -1.92 2.93
N LEU A 75 2.60 -2.59 2.15
CA LEU A 75 1.48 -1.95 1.46
C LEU A 75 0.17 -2.12 2.22
N HIS A 76 -0.73 -1.16 2.05
CA HIS A 76 -2.13 -1.35 2.42
C HIS A 76 -2.69 -2.60 1.75
N GLN A 77 -3.37 -3.45 2.51
CA GLN A 77 -3.84 -4.75 2.04
C GLN A 77 -5.36 -4.75 1.84
N ALA A 78 -5.77 -4.57 0.58
CA ALA A 78 -7.17 -4.67 0.21
C ALA A 78 -7.57 -6.11 -0.14
N ASN A 79 -6.75 -6.82 -0.89
CA ASN A 79 -6.83 -8.26 -1.16
C ASN A 79 -5.49 -8.77 -1.71
N ALA A 80 -5.16 -10.02 -1.40
CA ALA A 80 -3.86 -10.60 -1.74
C ALA A 80 -3.51 -10.54 -3.23
N LYS A 81 -4.48 -10.77 -4.13
CA LYS A 81 -4.24 -10.73 -5.59
C LYS A 81 -3.79 -9.35 -6.06
N MET A 82 -4.44 -8.30 -5.55
CA MET A 82 -4.08 -6.93 -5.90
C MET A 82 -2.71 -6.56 -5.34
N ASP A 83 -2.45 -6.96 -4.11
CA ASP A 83 -1.20 -6.63 -3.41
C ASP A 83 0.00 -7.29 -4.09
N HIS A 84 -0.08 -8.58 -4.47
CA HIS A 84 0.93 -9.25 -5.28
C HIS A 84 1.16 -8.56 -6.62
N ALA A 85 0.08 -8.22 -7.34
CA ALA A 85 0.18 -7.56 -8.64
C ALA A 85 0.80 -6.15 -8.56
N MET A 86 0.61 -5.42 -7.46
CA MET A 86 1.28 -4.13 -7.23
C MET A 86 2.79 -4.32 -7.04
N ILE A 87 3.21 -5.31 -6.26
CA ILE A 87 4.63 -5.62 -6.03
C ILE A 87 5.31 -6.09 -7.32
N GLU A 88 4.71 -7.03 -8.06
CA GLU A 88 5.24 -7.48 -9.35
C GLU A 88 5.41 -6.30 -10.33
N ARG A 89 4.43 -5.39 -10.39
CA ARG A 89 4.54 -4.19 -11.21
C ARG A 89 5.65 -3.25 -10.74
N LEU A 90 5.84 -3.08 -9.44
CA LEU A 90 6.94 -2.27 -8.91
C LEU A 90 8.29 -2.81 -9.39
N PHE A 91 8.56 -4.09 -9.18
CA PHE A 91 9.82 -4.70 -9.61
C PHE A 91 9.99 -4.66 -11.14
N LYS A 92 8.91 -4.85 -11.90
CA LYS A 92 8.93 -4.70 -13.36
C LYS A 92 9.32 -3.28 -13.81
N LEU A 93 8.95 -2.23 -13.05
CA LEU A 93 9.38 -0.85 -13.35
C LEU A 93 10.90 -0.65 -13.18
N TYR A 94 11.59 -1.55 -12.48
CA TYR A 94 13.04 -1.61 -12.37
C TYR A 94 13.68 -2.63 -13.34
N GLY A 95 12.87 -3.27 -14.21
CA GLY A 95 13.35 -4.31 -15.13
C GLY A 95 13.62 -5.66 -14.46
N ILE A 96 13.16 -5.85 -13.22
CA ILE A 96 13.36 -7.06 -12.42
C ILE A 96 12.11 -7.93 -12.53
N THR A 97 12.29 -9.20 -12.95
CA THR A 97 11.20 -10.17 -13.09
C THR A 97 11.28 -11.32 -12.09
N ASP A 98 12.46 -11.52 -11.50
CA ASP A 98 12.71 -12.53 -10.46
C ASP A 98 13.19 -11.81 -9.20
N PHE A 99 12.42 -11.93 -8.12
CA PHE A 99 12.69 -11.27 -6.83
C PHE A 99 12.11 -12.10 -5.67
N ASP A 100 12.64 -11.91 -4.49
CA ASP A 100 12.13 -12.58 -3.29
C ASP A 100 10.77 -11.99 -2.87
N HIS A 101 9.70 -12.77 -2.99
CA HIS A 101 8.36 -12.38 -2.57
C HIS A 101 8.23 -12.07 -1.07
N ASN A 102 9.18 -12.53 -0.24
CA ASN A 102 9.24 -12.18 1.19
C ASN A 102 9.53 -10.70 1.45
N VAL A 103 9.89 -9.93 0.43
CA VAL A 103 10.01 -8.46 0.53
C VAL A 103 8.67 -7.80 0.89
N ALA A 104 7.55 -8.40 0.51
CA ALA A 104 6.21 -7.90 0.75
C ALA A 104 5.39 -8.84 1.65
N PRO A 105 5.44 -8.67 2.98
CA PRO A 105 4.67 -9.48 3.91
C PRO A 105 3.17 -9.31 3.73
N MET A 106 2.41 -10.38 3.96
CA MET A 106 0.96 -10.43 3.78
C MET A 106 0.25 -10.83 5.07
N THR A 107 -0.74 -10.03 5.48
CA THR A 107 -1.59 -10.31 6.66
C THR A 107 -3.07 -10.44 6.30
N VAL A 108 -3.46 -10.08 5.08
CA VAL A 108 -4.85 -10.03 4.65
C VAL A 108 -5.59 -11.36 4.77
N GLN A 109 -4.90 -12.50 4.64
CA GLN A 109 -5.49 -13.83 4.80
C GLN A 109 -5.92 -14.11 6.25
N LYS A 110 -5.25 -13.50 7.24
CA LYS A 110 -5.52 -13.69 8.67
C LYS A 110 -6.35 -12.56 9.27
N LEU A 111 -6.04 -11.32 8.90
CA LEU A 111 -6.60 -10.11 9.52
C LEU A 111 -7.64 -9.41 8.65
N GLY A 112 -7.80 -9.83 7.39
CA GLY A 112 -8.63 -9.13 6.42
C GLY A 112 -8.09 -7.73 6.07
N ASN A 113 -8.94 -6.91 5.47
CA ASN A 113 -8.63 -5.50 5.22
C ASN A 113 -8.94 -4.69 6.48
N SER A 114 -7.93 -4.37 7.26
CA SER A 114 -8.04 -3.55 8.49
C SER A 114 -7.93 -2.05 8.22
N SER A 115 -8.15 -1.61 6.96
CA SER A 115 -8.17 -0.20 6.56
C SER A 115 -6.88 0.53 6.95
N VAL A 116 -6.99 1.70 7.59
CA VAL A 116 -5.85 2.52 8.02
C VAL A 116 -4.88 1.79 8.97
N ALA A 117 -5.37 0.80 9.71
CA ALA A 117 -4.55 0.03 10.65
C ALA A 117 -3.64 -1.01 9.96
N THR A 118 -3.82 -1.33 8.68
CA THR A 118 -3.08 -2.40 8.00
C THR A 118 -1.57 -2.23 8.09
N VAL A 119 -1.05 -1.09 7.66
CA VAL A 119 0.41 -0.84 7.62
C VAL A 119 1.01 -0.75 9.03
N PRO A 120 0.43 0.01 9.99
CA PRO A 120 0.92 0.02 11.36
C PRO A 120 0.90 -1.36 12.03
N THR A 121 -0.16 -2.14 11.81
CA THR A 121 -0.26 -3.49 12.37
C THR A 121 0.83 -4.42 11.81
N MET A 122 1.08 -4.41 10.50
CA MET A 122 2.17 -5.20 9.93
C MET A 122 3.53 -4.80 10.51
N TYR A 123 3.78 -3.49 10.61
CA TYR A 123 5.02 -2.99 11.22
C TYR A 123 5.18 -3.48 12.66
N ASP A 124 4.15 -3.35 13.50
CA ASP A 124 4.15 -3.78 14.89
C ASP A 124 4.40 -5.30 15.03
N LEU A 125 3.71 -6.11 14.20
CA LEU A 125 3.88 -7.57 14.20
C LEU A 125 5.30 -7.99 13.80
N ILE A 126 5.93 -7.30 12.85
CA ILE A 126 7.31 -7.60 12.45
C ILE A 126 8.28 -7.19 13.57
N MET A 127 8.08 -5.99 14.17
CA MET A 127 8.90 -5.53 15.30
C MET A 127 8.83 -6.48 16.49
N LYS A 128 7.68 -7.09 16.74
CA LYS A 128 7.46 -8.09 17.80
C LYS A 128 7.89 -9.52 17.41
N LYS A 129 8.34 -9.73 16.15
CA LYS A 129 8.66 -11.05 15.59
C LYS A 129 7.46 -12.02 15.60
N GLU A 130 6.26 -11.49 15.42
CA GLU A 130 4.99 -12.23 15.40
C GLU A 130 4.46 -12.48 13.97
N LEU A 131 5.19 -12.05 12.94
CA LEU A 131 4.82 -12.22 11.54
C LEU A 131 5.78 -13.19 10.82
N GLY A 132 5.71 -14.47 11.18
CA GLY A 132 6.51 -15.52 10.53
C GLY A 132 8.02 -15.24 10.55
N ASN A 133 8.66 -15.32 9.38
CA ASN A 133 10.10 -15.10 9.23
C ASN A 133 10.45 -13.64 8.86
N HIS A 134 9.49 -12.72 8.98
CA HIS A 134 9.75 -11.32 8.70
C HIS A 134 10.36 -10.63 9.91
N GLU A 135 11.44 -9.89 9.69
CA GLU A 135 12.15 -9.15 10.75
C GLU A 135 12.75 -7.86 10.18
N PHE A 136 13.01 -6.91 11.06
CA PHE A 136 13.77 -5.70 10.81
C PHE A 136 15.03 -5.68 11.66
N HIS A 137 16.10 -5.12 11.09
CA HIS A 137 17.35 -4.83 11.80
C HIS A 137 17.63 -3.33 11.78
N ASN A 138 18.42 -2.89 12.74
CA ASN A 138 18.87 -1.49 12.78
C ASN A 138 19.57 -1.12 11.46
N GLY A 139 19.15 0.00 10.89
CA GLY A 139 19.66 0.49 9.62
C GLY A 139 18.96 -0.03 8.37
N ASP A 140 18.05 -1.01 8.47
CA ASP A 140 17.25 -1.51 7.34
C ASP A 140 16.41 -0.40 6.72
N HIS A 141 16.31 -0.41 5.39
CA HIS A 141 15.40 0.45 4.66
C HIS A 141 14.09 -0.28 4.36
N ILE A 142 12.99 0.34 4.71
CA ILE A 142 11.65 -0.21 4.45
C ILE A 142 10.77 0.83 3.75
N VAL A 143 9.77 0.34 3.04
CA VAL A 143 8.78 1.17 2.36
C VAL A 143 7.41 0.98 2.99
N PHE A 144 6.74 2.08 3.27
CA PHE A 144 5.32 2.10 3.57
C PHE A 144 4.56 2.64 2.36
N GLY A 145 3.48 1.98 1.99
CA GLY A 145 2.60 2.44 0.91
C GLY A 145 1.13 2.24 1.24
N SER A 146 0.32 3.24 0.93
CA SER A 146 -1.13 3.17 1.16
C SER A 146 -1.91 3.75 0.01
N VAL A 147 -3.12 3.25 -0.18
CA VAL A 147 -4.11 3.76 -1.12
C VAL A 147 -5.47 3.79 -0.43
N GLY A 148 -6.21 4.86 -0.60
CA GLY A 148 -7.53 5.04 0.00
C GLY A 148 -8.44 5.95 -0.82
N ALA A 149 -9.60 6.23 -0.23
CA ALA A 149 -10.58 7.12 -0.83
C ALA A 149 -9.96 8.49 -1.09
N GLY A 150 -10.47 9.14 -2.15
CA GLY A 150 -10.02 10.48 -2.49
C GLY A 150 -9.84 10.71 -3.99
N MET A 151 -9.22 9.88 -4.85
CA MET A 151 -8.31 8.78 -4.44
C MET A 151 -7.00 9.35 -3.93
N ASN A 152 -6.51 8.81 -2.84
CA ASN A 152 -5.27 9.28 -2.23
C ASN A 152 -4.27 8.13 -2.09
N ILE A 153 -2.99 8.39 -2.38
CA ILE A 153 -1.90 7.44 -2.25
C ILE A 153 -0.76 8.10 -1.50
N ASN A 154 -0.15 7.39 -0.57
CA ASN A 154 1.04 7.83 0.12
C ASN A 154 2.12 6.76 0.02
N ALA A 155 3.37 7.19 -0.10
CA ALA A 155 4.53 6.31 0.00
C ALA A 155 5.64 6.98 0.81
N ILE A 156 6.35 6.18 1.59
CA ILE A 156 7.44 6.63 2.48
C ILE A 156 8.57 5.61 2.40
N VAL A 157 9.81 6.07 2.24
CA VAL A 157 11.00 5.28 2.55
C VAL A 157 11.45 5.64 3.95
N TYR A 158 11.59 4.64 4.78
CA TYR A 158 11.94 4.77 6.20
C TYR A 158 13.18 3.94 6.52
N LYS A 159 14.13 4.51 7.22
CA LYS A 159 15.29 3.80 7.76
C LYS A 159 15.07 3.49 9.23
N ILE A 160 15.15 2.20 9.58
CA ILE A 160 15.05 1.77 10.96
C ILE A 160 16.20 2.40 11.77
N PRO A 161 15.91 3.06 12.90
CA PRO A 161 16.94 3.65 13.76
C PRO A 161 17.94 2.62 14.26
N GLN A 162 19.16 3.10 14.58
CA GLN A 162 20.20 2.28 15.19
C GLN A 162 19.96 2.06 16.68
#